data_95d8bf8c661e9081be460b078698a6bb
#
_entry.id   95d8bf8c661e9081be460b078698a6bb
#
_cell.length_a   1.000
_cell.length_b   1.000
_cell.length_c   1.000
_cell.angle_alpha   90.00
_cell.angle_beta   90.00
_cell.angle_gamma   90.00
#
_symmetry.space_group_name_H-M   'P 1'
#
loop_
_entity.id
_entity.type
_entity.pdbx_description
1 polymer ?
#
loop_
_entity_poly.entity_id
_entity_poly.type
_entity_poly.pdbx_seq_one_letter_code
_entity_poly.pdbx_strand_id
1 'polypeptide(L)'
;VQMQAGAGLLRDNEEMLAKLAAGAKGYDMVFPTAFAVSTLIKQGKTQPLNKALLPNWKNLNAGYLSLNAPFDAGNKVAAPTVVSLTLLGYNETQLQKAGVLPQANSWALIFDPAVLAKIKGRVTVLDSQRELMSAALLYLGKDANSVQPADWKAAAGVIRKAKPYWAAFNNQSYIKELTVGNIWVAHGYSNDLFQAQQDAQHAKRPFKLAYQPQKEGNILAVDNMVVLKDAPRPDLAHRFINFMLDGKNAAEISNQIGATNPVKAAEAFFKPQIKANPVIMLEPAKGKYVALKDLDVKSRRDLNRLWSQIKIGR
;
A
#
# COMPACT_ATOMS: atom_id res chain seq x y z
N VAL A 1 24.00 -11.09 17.98
CA VAL A 1 24.47 -10.51 16.73
C VAL A 1 23.92 -9.11 16.67
N GLN A 2 24.77 -8.08 16.89
CA GLN A 2 24.36 -6.69 16.65
C GLN A 2 24.22 -6.49 15.14
N MET A 3 22.98 -6.40 14.66
CA MET A 3 22.70 -5.91 13.32
C MET A 3 22.76 -4.39 13.39
N GLN A 4 23.77 -3.78 12.83
CA GLN A 4 23.76 -2.36 12.51
C GLN A 4 22.85 -2.19 11.28
N ALA A 5 21.60 -1.82 11.51
CA ALA A 5 20.75 -1.34 10.44
C ALA A 5 21.22 0.05 10.04
N GLY A 6 22.14 0.13 9.11
CA GLY A 6 22.40 1.35 8.35
C GLY A 6 21.20 1.60 7.44
N ALA A 7 20.07 2.02 8.01
CA ALA A 7 18.87 2.34 7.26
C ALA A 7 19.11 3.65 6.51
N GLY A 8 19.59 3.54 5.28
CA GLY A 8 19.37 4.59 4.29
C GLY A 8 17.88 4.61 4.01
N LEU A 9 17.13 5.55 4.61
CA LEU A 9 15.73 5.76 4.33
C LEU A 9 15.59 6.12 2.84
N LEU A 10 15.12 5.17 2.07
CA LEU A 10 14.67 5.38 0.70
C LEU A 10 13.20 5.80 0.80
N ARG A 11 12.84 6.91 0.17
CA ARG A 11 11.49 7.50 0.31
C ARG A 11 10.41 6.67 -0.35
N ASP A 12 10.78 6.00 -1.44
CA ASP A 12 9.88 5.18 -2.26
C ASP A 12 10.66 4.19 -3.13
N ASN A 13 9.92 3.37 -3.89
CA ASN A 13 10.51 2.38 -4.79
C ASN A 13 11.30 3.04 -5.94
N GLU A 14 10.86 4.19 -6.43
CA GLU A 14 11.49 4.90 -7.54
C GLU A 14 12.89 5.41 -7.14
N GLU A 15 13.02 5.99 -5.96
CA GLU A 15 14.32 6.41 -5.42
C GLU A 15 15.25 5.21 -5.19
N MET A 16 14.73 4.12 -4.63
CA MET A 16 15.47 2.88 -4.43
C MET A 16 16.02 2.32 -5.76
N LEU A 17 15.13 2.19 -6.75
CA LEU A 17 15.50 1.68 -8.08
C LEU A 17 16.53 2.58 -8.77
N ALA A 18 16.38 3.91 -8.68
CA ALA A 18 17.31 4.87 -9.25
C ALA A 18 18.70 4.77 -8.60
N LYS A 19 18.77 4.70 -7.27
CA LYS A 19 20.05 4.56 -6.54
C LYS A 19 20.76 3.26 -6.89
N LEU A 20 20.04 2.14 -6.92
CA LEU A 20 20.62 0.84 -7.28
C LEU A 20 21.06 0.79 -8.75
N ALA A 21 20.29 1.41 -9.66
CA ALA A 21 20.68 1.54 -11.07
C ALA A 21 21.95 2.40 -11.23
N ALA A 22 22.10 3.46 -10.43
CA ALA A 22 23.31 4.29 -10.37
C ALA A 22 24.53 3.62 -9.73
N GLY A 23 24.39 2.36 -9.28
CA GLY A 23 25.53 1.59 -8.74
C GLY A 23 25.73 1.76 -7.22
N ALA A 24 24.71 2.17 -6.46
CA ALA A 24 24.80 2.20 -5.01
C ALA A 24 25.13 0.81 -4.45
N LYS A 25 26.06 0.77 -3.51
CA LYS A 25 26.62 -0.45 -2.89
C LYS A 25 26.47 -0.40 -1.35
N GLY A 26 26.76 -1.53 -0.70
CA GLY A 26 26.77 -1.62 0.76
C GLY A 26 25.44 -2.03 1.37
N TYR A 27 24.44 -2.34 0.55
CA TYR A 27 23.17 -2.88 1.02
C TYR A 27 23.14 -4.40 0.87
N ASP A 28 22.77 -5.11 1.93
CA ASP A 28 22.56 -6.56 1.88
C ASP A 28 21.21 -6.90 1.28
N MET A 29 20.18 -6.13 1.65
CA MET A 29 18.81 -6.35 1.22
C MET A 29 18.03 -5.04 1.12
N VAL A 30 16.90 -5.12 0.39
CA VAL A 30 15.95 -4.02 0.23
C VAL A 30 14.51 -4.55 0.44
N PHE A 31 13.59 -3.61 0.68
CA PHE A 31 12.17 -3.91 0.92
C PHE A 31 11.28 -3.31 -0.18
N PRO A 32 11.33 -3.84 -1.40
CA PRO A 32 10.51 -3.35 -2.51
C PRO A 32 9.07 -3.86 -2.43
N THR A 33 8.14 -3.08 -2.98
CA THR A 33 6.83 -3.63 -3.36
C THR A 33 6.97 -4.61 -4.53
N ALA A 34 5.97 -5.45 -4.74
CA ALA A 34 6.02 -6.54 -5.73
C ALA A 34 6.39 -6.06 -7.15
N PHE A 35 5.86 -4.91 -7.63
CA PHE A 35 6.21 -4.40 -8.96
C PHE A 35 7.70 -4.02 -9.07
N ALA A 36 8.28 -3.46 -8.01
CA ALA A 36 9.69 -3.08 -7.99
C ALA A 36 10.60 -4.32 -7.93
N VAL A 37 10.15 -5.43 -7.34
CA VAL A 37 10.84 -6.74 -7.43
C VAL A 37 11.05 -7.14 -8.89
N SER A 38 10.00 -7.07 -9.72
CA SER A 38 10.09 -7.39 -11.15
C SER A 38 11.14 -6.52 -11.86
N THR A 39 11.21 -5.24 -11.53
CA THR A 39 12.21 -4.32 -12.10
C THR A 39 13.62 -4.68 -11.65
N LEU A 40 13.84 -4.99 -10.37
CA LEU A 40 15.14 -5.42 -9.84
C LEU A 40 15.63 -6.73 -10.51
N ILE A 41 14.71 -7.69 -10.75
CA ILE A 41 15.02 -8.94 -11.47
C ILE A 41 15.49 -8.63 -12.89
N LYS A 42 14.72 -7.81 -13.64
CA LYS A 42 15.08 -7.40 -15.01
C LYS A 42 16.43 -6.68 -15.11
N GLN A 43 16.78 -5.92 -14.07
CA GLN A 43 18.06 -5.21 -13.98
C GLN A 43 19.22 -6.09 -13.48
N GLY A 44 18.97 -7.36 -13.15
CA GLY A 44 19.97 -8.28 -12.62
C GLY A 44 20.54 -7.86 -11.26
N LYS A 45 19.73 -7.16 -10.42
CA LYS A 45 20.15 -6.63 -9.12
C LYS A 45 19.83 -7.57 -7.95
N THR A 46 19.19 -8.71 -8.19
CA THR A 46 18.78 -9.67 -7.18
C THR A 46 19.58 -10.97 -7.27
N GLN A 47 19.66 -11.70 -6.17
CA GLN A 47 20.09 -13.09 -6.17
C GLN A 47 18.95 -14.00 -5.69
N PRO A 48 18.92 -15.28 -6.09
CA PRO A 48 17.95 -16.24 -5.60
C PRO A 48 18.05 -16.45 -4.09
N LEU A 49 16.91 -16.59 -3.43
CA LEU A 49 16.85 -16.96 -2.02
C LEU A 49 17.26 -18.43 -1.86
N ASN A 50 18.20 -18.69 -0.97
CA ASN A 50 18.53 -20.04 -0.55
C ASN A 50 17.47 -20.55 0.45
N LYS A 51 16.47 -21.27 -0.06
CA LYS A 51 15.35 -21.78 0.73
C LYS A 51 15.77 -22.75 1.83
N ALA A 52 16.93 -23.42 1.72
CA ALA A 52 17.47 -24.27 2.75
C ALA A 52 17.86 -23.48 4.04
N LEU A 53 18.16 -22.19 3.90
CA LEU A 53 18.44 -21.27 5.00
C LEU A 53 17.16 -20.63 5.58
N LEU A 54 15.98 -20.95 5.04
CA LEU A 54 14.70 -20.34 5.37
C LEU A 54 13.67 -21.40 5.86
N PRO A 55 13.93 -22.12 6.96
CA PRO A 55 13.00 -23.14 7.46
C PRO A 55 11.60 -22.59 7.79
N ASN A 56 11.49 -21.28 8.08
CA ASN A 56 10.22 -20.60 8.33
C ASN A 56 9.47 -20.21 7.03
N TRP A 57 10.00 -20.49 5.85
CA TRP A 57 9.30 -20.25 4.57
C TRP A 57 7.92 -20.91 4.52
N LYS A 58 7.78 -22.08 5.15
CA LYS A 58 6.53 -22.83 5.27
C LYS A 58 5.41 -22.09 6.00
N ASN A 59 5.74 -21.04 6.76
CA ASN A 59 4.79 -20.23 7.50
C ASN A 59 4.06 -19.21 6.59
N LEU A 60 4.55 -18.97 5.36
CA LEU A 60 3.93 -18.04 4.41
C LEU A 60 2.60 -18.59 3.90
N ASN A 61 1.60 -17.70 3.82
CA ASN A 61 0.30 -18.00 3.25
C ASN A 61 0.41 -18.11 1.71
N ALA A 62 -0.08 -19.22 1.17
CA ALA A 62 -0.04 -19.52 -0.26
C ALA A 62 -0.76 -18.45 -1.13
N GLY A 63 -1.82 -17.83 -0.60
CA GLY A 63 -2.54 -16.76 -1.30
C GLY A 63 -1.64 -15.53 -1.59
N TYR A 64 -0.82 -15.12 -0.62
CA TYR A 64 0.12 -14.01 -0.83
C TYR A 64 1.30 -14.40 -1.72
N LEU A 65 1.77 -15.65 -1.66
CA LEU A 65 2.76 -16.16 -2.61
C LEU A 65 2.21 -16.16 -4.04
N SER A 66 0.94 -16.50 -4.22
CA SER A 66 0.26 -16.45 -5.53
C SER A 66 0.11 -15.02 -6.05
N LEU A 67 -0.19 -14.05 -5.18
CA LEU A 67 -0.23 -12.62 -5.55
C LEU A 67 1.15 -12.08 -5.96
N ASN A 68 2.21 -12.61 -5.38
CA ASN A 68 3.59 -12.20 -5.68
C ASN A 68 4.16 -12.87 -6.95
N ALA A 69 3.65 -14.06 -7.30
CA ALA A 69 4.15 -14.88 -8.41
C ALA A 69 4.22 -14.18 -9.78
N PRO A 70 3.30 -13.26 -10.17
CA PRO A 70 3.42 -12.51 -11.43
C PRO A 70 4.66 -11.60 -11.50
N PHE A 71 5.23 -11.24 -10.36
CA PHE A 71 6.38 -10.33 -10.24
C PHE A 71 7.69 -11.10 -10.01
N ASP A 72 7.61 -12.28 -9.41
CA ASP A 72 8.72 -13.19 -9.11
C ASP A 72 8.26 -14.64 -9.33
N ALA A 73 8.43 -15.15 -10.54
CA ALA A 73 7.98 -16.48 -10.93
C ALA A 73 8.58 -17.57 -10.01
N GLY A 74 7.68 -18.26 -9.28
CA GLY A 74 8.04 -19.28 -8.29
C GLY A 74 8.58 -18.72 -6.98
N ASN A 75 8.42 -17.42 -6.72
CA ASN A 75 8.90 -16.74 -5.51
C ASN A 75 10.36 -17.10 -5.22
N LYS A 76 11.23 -16.89 -6.20
CA LYS A 76 12.63 -17.29 -6.17
C LYS A 76 13.53 -16.27 -5.49
N VAL A 77 13.24 -14.97 -5.59
CA VAL A 77 14.11 -13.88 -5.14
C VAL A 77 13.50 -13.02 -4.05
N ALA A 78 12.19 -13.11 -3.83
CA ALA A 78 11.45 -12.25 -2.91
C ALA A 78 10.70 -13.06 -1.84
N ALA A 79 10.77 -12.61 -0.60
CA ALA A 79 9.99 -13.12 0.52
C ALA A 79 8.97 -12.06 0.98
N PRO A 80 7.66 -12.28 0.84
CA PRO A 80 6.65 -11.36 1.33
C PRO A 80 6.79 -11.08 2.83
N THR A 81 6.61 -9.81 3.25
CA THR A 81 6.75 -9.42 4.66
C THR A 81 5.58 -8.60 5.20
N VAL A 82 5.08 -7.65 4.44
CA VAL A 82 3.95 -6.79 4.82
C VAL A 82 2.99 -6.69 3.65
N VAL A 83 1.71 -6.65 3.97
CA VAL A 83 0.66 -6.39 2.99
C VAL A 83 -0.15 -5.18 3.44
N SER A 84 -0.38 -4.25 2.54
CA SER A 84 -1.22 -3.09 2.76
C SER A 84 -2.26 -2.94 1.67
N LEU A 85 -3.40 -2.36 2.04
CA LEU A 85 -4.42 -1.93 1.08
C LEU A 85 -4.35 -0.41 0.95
N THR A 86 -4.56 0.08 -0.26
CA THR A 86 -4.94 1.47 -0.47
C THR A 86 -6.46 1.57 -0.41
N LEU A 87 -6.96 2.39 0.51
CA LEU A 87 -8.38 2.50 0.80
C LEU A 87 -8.74 3.87 1.42
N LEU A 88 -9.96 4.02 1.90
CA LEU A 88 -10.44 5.23 2.52
C LEU A 88 -10.57 5.07 4.03
N GLY A 89 -9.85 5.95 4.77
CA GLY A 89 -10.11 6.19 6.18
C GLY A 89 -11.03 7.39 6.36
N TYR A 90 -11.91 7.34 7.34
CA TYR A 90 -12.91 8.37 7.50
C TYR A 90 -13.34 8.60 8.95
N ASN A 91 -13.80 9.83 9.22
CA ASN A 91 -14.45 10.21 10.45
C ASN A 91 -15.93 9.82 10.37
N GLU A 92 -16.29 8.67 10.94
CA GLU A 92 -17.63 8.10 10.91
C GLU A 92 -18.67 9.09 11.48
N THR A 93 -18.33 9.76 12.58
CA THR A 93 -19.20 10.74 13.24
C THR A 93 -19.53 11.92 12.32
N GLN A 94 -18.54 12.46 11.61
CA GLN A 94 -18.74 13.59 10.71
C GLN A 94 -19.46 13.18 9.41
N LEU A 95 -19.13 12.00 8.85
CA LEU A 95 -19.85 11.50 7.68
C LEU A 95 -21.32 11.21 7.96
N GLN A 96 -21.65 10.73 9.17
CA GLN A 96 -23.02 10.54 9.60
C GLN A 96 -23.76 11.90 9.65
N LYS A 97 -23.15 12.92 10.26
CA LYS A 97 -23.72 14.28 10.32
C LYS A 97 -23.93 14.90 8.95
N ALA A 98 -23.01 14.64 8.02
CA ALA A 98 -23.08 15.13 6.64
C ALA A 98 -24.03 14.32 5.74
N GLY A 99 -24.58 13.20 6.24
CA GLY A 99 -25.47 12.32 5.48
C GLY A 99 -24.79 11.60 4.32
N VAL A 100 -23.47 11.32 4.44
CA VAL A 100 -22.68 10.62 3.40
C VAL A 100 -22.03 9.32 3.89
N LEU A 101 -22.29 8.91 5.12
CA LEU A 101 -21.75 7.66 5.68
C LEU A 101 -22.09 6.41 4.83
N PRO A 102 -23.26 6.29 4.17
CA PRO A 102 -23.55 5.14 3.29
C PRO A 102 -22.58 4.97 2.12
N GLN A 103 -21.83 6.03 1.74
CA GLN A 103 -20.80 5.99 0.69
C GLN A 103 -19.41 5.58 1.19
N ALA A 104 -19.23 5.32 2.49
CA ALA A 104 -17.92 5.02 3.08
C ALA A 104 -17.26 3.73 2.52
N ASN A 105 -18.06 2.79 2.00
CA ASN A 105 -17.57 1.58 1.33
C ASN A 105 -17.43 1.72 -0.19
N SER A 106 -17.37 2.93 -0.72
CA SER A 106 -17.27 3.20 -2.16
C SER A 106 -16.26 4.31 -2.45
N TRP A 107 -15.56 4.21 -3.57
CA TRP A 107 -14.74 5.29 -4.10
C TRP A 107 -15.56 6.55 -4.45
N ALA A 108 -16.89 6.46 -4.52
CA ALA A 108 -17.77 7.61 -4.66
C ALA A 108 -17.51 8.67 -3.57
N LEU A 109 -17.07 8.27 -2.37
CA LEU A 109 -16.76 9.18 -1.26
C LEU A 109 -15.69 10.22 -1.62
N ILE A 110 -14.80 9.90 -2.57
CA ILE A 110 -13.75 10.84 -3.02
C ILE A 110 -13.90 11.26 -4.50
N PHE A 111 -14.83 10.66 -5.26
CA PHE A 111 -14.95 10.95 -6.68
C PHE A 111 -16.31 11.51 -7.11
N ASP A 112 -17.39 11.27 -6.36
CA ASP A 112 -18.72 11.78 -6.71
C ASP A 112 -18.88 13.25 -6.26
N PRO A 113 -19.04 14.23 -7.19
CA PRO A 113 -19.23 15.63 -6.84
C PRO A 113 -20.44 15.89 -5.93
N ALA A 114 -21.53 15.10 -6.04
CA ALA A 114 -22.69 15.28 -5.18
C ALA A 114 -22.43 14.88 -3.73
N VAL A 115 -21.60 13.86 -3.51
CA VAL A 115 -21.10 13.45 -2.18
C VAL A 115 -20.10 14.48 -1.67
N LEU A 116 -19.12 14.83 -2.51
CA LEU A 116 -18.03 15.75 -2.15
C LEU A 116 -18.52 17.17 -1.81
N ALA A 117 -19.59 17.64 -2.43
CA ALA A 117 -20.17 18.94 -2.11
C ALA A 117 -20.56 19.08 -0.62
N LYS A 118 -20.98 17.97 0.03
CA LYS A 118 -21.36 17.93 1.44
C LYS A 118 -20.16 17.91 2.40
N ILE A 119 -18.98 17.56 1.92
CA ILE A 119 -17.74 17.44 2.71
C ILE A 119 -16.58 18.22 2.08
N LYS A 120 -16.89 19.27 1.32
CA LYS A 120 -15.89 20.08 0.61
C LYS A 120 -14.80 20.60 1.55
N GLY A 121 -13.53 20.45 1.13
CA GLY A 121 -12.37 20.86 1.91
C GLY A 121 -12.04 19.94 3.10
N ARG A 122 -12.70 18.77 3.18
CA ARG A 122 -12.48 17.79 4.26
C ARG A 122 -11.92 16.44 3.76
N VAL A 123 -11.48 16.39 2.52
CA VAL A 123 -10.96 15.18 1.86
C VAL A 123 -9.52 15.41 1.44
N THR A 124 -8.63 14.47 1.74
CA THR A 124 -7.29 14.42 1.17
C THR A 124 -7.11 13.14 0.35
N VAL A 125 -6.32 13.24 -0.70
CA VAL A 125 -5.96 12.10 -1.54
C VAL A 125 -4.44 11.98 -1.66
N LEU A 126 -3.93 10.76 -1.83
CA LEU A 126 -2.51 10.54 -2.04
C LEU A 126 -2.01 11.29 -3.28
N ASP A 127 -0.84 11.91 -3.15
CA ASP A 127 -0.09 12.45 -4.28
C ASP A 127 0.70 11.33 -4.97
N SER A 128 -0.04 10.34 -5.41
CA SER A 128 0.47 9.17 -6.13
C SER A 128 -0.36 8.94 -7.38
N GLN A 129 0.27 9.15 -8.52
CA GLN A 129 -0.40 9.00 -9.82
C GLN A 129 -0.96 7.59 -10.00
N ARG A 130 -0.21 6.54 -9.60
CA ARG A 130 -0.64 5.15 -9.76
C ARG A 130 -1.83 4.83 -8.87
N GLU A 131 -1.75 5.19 -7.59
CA GLU A 131 -2.80 4.91 -6.62
C GLU A 131 -4.11 5.61 -6.99
N LEU A 132 -4.06 6.92 -7.25
CA LEU A 132 -5.27 7.69 -7.50
C LEU A 132 -5.91 7.37 -8.86
N MET A 133 -5.10 7.16 -9.91
CA MET A 133 -5.61 6.74 -11.23
C MET A 133 -6.24 5.35 -11.16
N SER A 134 -5.62 4.41 -10.45
CA SER A 134 -6.17 3.06 -10.29
C SER A 134 -7.46 3.05 -9.45
N ALA A 135 -7.54 3.86 -8.39
CA ALA A 135 -8.78 4.05 -7.64
C ALA A 135 -9.91 4.62 -8.52
N ALA A 136 -9.59 5.60 -9.40
CA ALA A 136 -10.56 6.16 -10.33
C ALA A 136 -11.00 5.14 -11.41
N LEU A 137 -10.09 4.28 -11.87
CA LEU A 137 -10.42 3.18 -12.78
C LEU A 137 -11.37 2.17 -12.11
N LEU A 138 -11.07 1.76 -10.88
CA LEU A 138 -11.94 0.88 -10.09
C LEU A 138 -13.34 1.51 -9.89
N TYR A 139 -13.39 2.80 -9.54
CA TYR A 139 -14.66 3.55 -9.43
C TYR A 139 -15.49 3.50 -10.72
N LEU A 140 -14.85 3.52 -11.88
CA LEU A 140 -15.47 3.40 -13.19
C LEU A 140 -15.77 1.95 -13.62
N GLY A 141 -15.51 0.96 -12.78
CA GLY A 141 -15.67 -0.46 -13.10
C GLY A 141 -14.65 -0.99 -14.12
N LYS A 142 -13.48 -0.35 -14.21
CA LYS A 142 -12.41 -0.70 -15.16
C LYS A 142 -11.27 -1.44 -14.45
N ASP A 143 -10.40 -2.10 -15.24
CA ASP A 143 -9.19 -2.72 -14.72
C ASP A 143 -8.26 -1.64 -14.13
N ALA A 144 -7.88 -1.77 -12.85
CA ALA A 144 -6.94 -0.88 -12.17
C ALA A 144 -5.57 -0.79 -12.86
N ASN A 145 -5.20 -1.81 -13.62
CA ASN A 145 -3.97 -1.89 -14.40
C ASN A 145 -4.16 -1.51 -15.89
N SER A 146 -5.32 -0.97 -16.28
CA SER A 146 -5.53 -0.56 -17.67
C SER A 146 -4.49 0.47 -18.10
N VAL A 147 -3.91 0.24 -19.28
CA VAL A 147 -3.02 1.18 -19.97
C VAL A 147 -3.68 1.78 -21.24
N GLN A 148 -4.98 1.55 -21.40
CA GLN A 148 -5.73 2.07 -22.53
C GLN A 148 -5.91 3.59 -22.40
N PRO A 149 -5.58 4.39 -23.44
CA PRO A 149 -5.71 5.84 -23.38
C PRO A 149 -7.13 6.33 -23.08
N ALA A 150 -8.16 5.64 -23.58
CA ALA A 150 -9.55 5.97 -23.30
C ALA A 150 -9.90 5.80 -21.81
N ASP A 151 -9.41 4.75 -21.16
CA ASP A 151 -9.62 4.51 -19.75
C ASP A 151 -8.94 5.56 -18.88
N TRP A 152 -7.69 5.90 -19.21
CA TRP A 152 -6.98 6.97 -18.51
C TRP A 152 -7.62 8.34 -18.70
N LYS A 153 -8.12 8.63 -19.89
CA LYS A 153 -8.89 9.86 -20.14
C LYS A 153 -10.15 9.93 -19.26
N ALA A 154 -10.88 8.81 -19.16
CA ALA A 154 -12.06 8.72 -18.31
C ALA A 154 -11.72 8.90 -16.83
N ALA A 155 -10.70 8.20 -16.31
CA ALA A 155 -10.22 8.33 -14.93
C ALA A 155 -9.74 9.75 -14.61
N ALA A 156 -8.95 10.37 -15.51
CA ALA A 156 -8.54 11.75 -15.37
C ALA A 156 -9.73 12.72 -15.34
N GLY A 157 -10.77 12.46 -16.12
CA GLY A 157 -12.02 13.23 -16.12
C GLY A 157 -12.74 13.18 -14.77
N VAL A 158 -12.79 12.00 -14.14
CA VAL A 158 -13.34 11.82 -12.78
C VAL A 158 -12.51 12.61 -11.76
N ILE A 159 -11.18 12.47 -11.80
CA ILE A 159 -10.26 13.16 -10.88
C ILE A 159 -10.40 14.68 -11.01
N ARG A 160 -10.42 15.22 -12.24
CA ARG A 160 -10.57 16.67 -12.47
C ARG A 160 -11.88 17.21 -11.91
N LYS A 161 -12.99 16.47 -12.05
CA LYS A 161 -14.30 16.87 -11.49
C LYS A 161 -14.30 16.86 -9.95
N ALA A 162 -13.59 15.93 -9.34
CA ALA A 162 -13.52 15.77 -7.88
C ALA A 162 -12.53 16.74 -7.23
N LYS A 163 -11.41 17.04 -7.88
CA LYS A 163 -10.30 17.86 -7.37
C LYS A 163 -10.72 19.18 -6.70
N PRO A 164 -11.67 19.99 -7.22
CA PRO A 164 -12.07 21.26 -6.58
C PRO A 164 -12.71 21.11 -5.19
N TYR A 165 -13.08 19.90 -4.79
CA TYR A 165 -13.69 19.61 -3.51
C TYR A 165 -12.67 19.12 -2.46
N TRP A 166 -11.50 18.62 -2.90
CA TRP A 166 -10.48 18.12 -2.00
C TRP A 166 -9.74 19.26 -1.28
N ALA A 167 -9.26 18.99 -0.08
CA ALA A 167 -8.41 19.90 0.66
C ALA A 167 -7.00 19.94 0.05
N ALA A 168 -6.41 18.77 -0.24
CA ALA A 168 -5.06 18.65 -0.77
C ALA A 168 -4.76 17.25 -1.33
N PHE A 169 -3.71 17.20 -2.17
CA PHE A 169 -2.90 15.99 -2.37
C PHE A 169 -1.90 15.89 -1.21
N ASN A 170 -1.84 14.75 -0.52
CA ASN A 170 -1.07 14.65 0.72
C ASN A 170 -0.59 13.21 0.97
N ASN A 171 0.73 13.01 1.06
CA ASN A 171 1.35 11.70 1.32
C ASN A 171 1.88 11.55 2.75
N GLN A 172 1.86 12.59 3.58
CA GLN A 172 2.56 12.57 4.87
C GLN A 172 1.68 12.99 6.04
N SER A 173 1.04 14.15 5.97
CA SER A 173 0.32 14.71 7.12
C SER A 173 -1.12 14.22 7.24
N TYR A 174 -1.65 13.45 6.27
CA TYR A 174 -3.05 12.99 6.31
C TYR A 174 -3.37 12.14 7.54
N ILE A 175 -2.41 11.38 8.07
CA ILE A 175 -2.56 10.60 9.31
C ILE A 175 -2.89 11.55 10.46
N LYS A 176 -2.05 12.58 10.66
CA LYS A 176 -2.25 13.59 11.71
C LYS A 176 -3.54 14.38 11.50
N GLU A 177 -3.80 14.84 10.27
CA GLU A 177 -4.98 15.62 9.95
C GLU A 177 -6.29 14.86 10.21
N LEU A 178 -6.29 13.55 9.90
CA LEU A 178 -7.42 12.67 10.22
C LEU A 178 -7.54 12.45 11.73
N THR A 179 -6.42 12.19 12.42
CA THR A 179 -6.36 11.99 13.88
C THR A 179 -6.89 13.18 14.68
N VAL A 180 -6.62 14.40 14.22
CA VAL A 180 -7.10 15.62 14.90
C VAL A 180 -8.47 16.09 14.41
N GLY A 181 -9.01 15.51 13.33
CA GLY A 181 -10.33 15.81 12.78
C GLY A 181 -10.37 17.01 11.83
N ASN A 182 -9.24 17.52 11.37
CA ASN A 182 -9.16 18.59 10.37
C ASN A 182 -9.68 18.13 9.01
N ILE A 183 -9.40 16.89 8.63
CA ILE A 183 -10.03 16.22 7.49
C ILE A 183 -10.96 15.11 7.97
N TRP A 184 -11.94 14.78 7.14
CA TRP A 184 -12.93 13.76 7.45
C TRP A 184 -12.78 12.50 6.62
N VAL A 185 -12.07 12.59 5.49
CA VAL A 185 -11.75 11.46 4.61
C VAL A 185 -10.31 11.56 4.16
N ALA A 186 -9.60 10.45 4.26
CA ALA A 186 -8.25 10.29 3.72
C ALA A 186 -8.19 9.08 2.78
N HIS A 187 -7.75 9.28 1.55
CA HIS A 187 -7.23 8.22 0.69
C HIS A 187 -5.82 7.91 1.15
N GLY A 188 -5.59 6.69 1.65
CA GLY A 188 -4.33 6.32 2.29
C GLY A 188 -4.11 4.82 2.42
N TYR A 189 -3.05 4.42 3.09
CA TYR A 189 -2.69 3.03 3.30
C TYR A 189 -3.30 2.48 4.59
N SER A 190 -3.71 1.22 4.58
CA SER A 190 -4.43 0.57 5.70
C SER A 190 -3.71 0.66 7.04
N ASN A 191 -2.39 0.49 7.06
CA ASN A 191 -1.56 0.62 8.26
C ASN A 191 -1.54 2.05 8.82
N ASP A 192 -1.48 3.05 7.95
CA ASP A 192 -1.52 4.47 8.35
C ASP A 192 -2.89 4.85 8.93
N LEU A 193 -3.96 4.31 8.34
CA LEU A 193 -5.31 4.53 8.82
C LEU A 193 -5.58 3.81 10.14
N PHE A 194 -4.99 2.63 10.34
CA PHE A 194 -4.96 1.97 11.64
C PHE A 194 -4.26 2.85 12.67
N GLN A 195 -3.08 3.40 12.33
CA GLN A 195 -2.34 4.30 13.23
C GLN A 195 -3.19 5.52 13.60
N ALA A 196 -3.79 6.20 12.60
CA ALA A 196 -4.67 7.34 12.85
C ALA A 196 -5.83 7.00 13.79
N GLN A 197 -6.42 5.82 13.62
CA GLN A 197 -7.51 5.33 14.48
C GLN A 197 -7.03 5.11 15.91
N GLN A 198 -5.88 4.44 16.10
CA GLN A 198 -5.30 4.21 17.43
C GLN A 198 -4.93 5.53 18.12
N ASP A 199 -4.30 6.46 17.40
CA ASP A 199 -3.91 7.76 17.93
C ASP A 199 -5.13 8.60 18.35
N ALA A 200 -6.20 8.56 17.55
CA ALA A 200 -7.45 9.25 17.89
C ALA A 200 -8.11 8.65 19.15
N GLN A 201 -8.09 7.32 19.31
CA GLN A 201 -8.59 6.62 20.49
C GLN A 201 -7.76 6.95 21.74
N HIS A 202 -6.43 6.87 21.66
CA HIS A 202 -5.54 7.21 22.76
C HIS A 202 -5.67 8.67 23.18
N ALA A 203 -5.85 9.58 22.21
CA ALA A 203 -6.11 10.99 22.47
C ALA A 203 -7.56 11.28 22.92
N LYS A 204 -8.40 10.27 23.09
CA LYS A 204 -9.81 10.38 23.49
C LYS A 204 -10.58 11.41 22.66
N ARG A 205 -10.38 11.38 21.33
CA ARG A 205 -11.07 12.33 20.44
C ARG A 205 -12.59 12.11 20.49
N PRO A 206 -13.40 13.19 20.42
CA PRO A 206 -14.86 13.11 20.53
C PRO A 206 -15.54 12.65 19.22
N PHE A 207 -14.86 11.80 18.46
CA PHE A 207 -15.34 11.22 17.21
C PHE A 207 -14.69 9.83 16.98
N LYS A 208 -15.29 9.06 16.09
CA LYS A 208 -14.82 7.73 15.72
C LYS A 208 -14.21 7.73 14.33
N LEU A 209 -12.98 7.24 14.20
CA LEU A 209 -12.36 6.94 12.92
C LEU A 209 -12.61 5.47 12.53
N ALA A 210 -12.87 5.26 11.25
CA ALA A 210 -13.06 3.93 10.67
C ALA A 210 -12.41 3.86 9.28
N TYR A 211 -12.19 2.66 8.79
CA TYR A 211 -11.73 2.37 7.44
C TYR A 211 -12.19 0.97 7.05
N GLN A 212 -12.46 0.75 5.78
CA GLN A 212 -12.94 -0.52 5.23
C GLN A 212 -12.65 -0.62 3.73
N PRO A 213 -12.63 -1.83 3.16
CA PRO A 213 -12.49 -2.00 1.72
C PRO A 213 -13.66 -1.39 0.96
N GLN A 214 -13.38 -0.85 -0.23
CA GLN A 214 -14.36 -0.31 -1.14
C GLN A 214 -14.96 -1.44 -2.01
N LYS A 215 -16.26 -1.38 -2.24
CA LYS A 215 -17.04 -2.42 -2.96
C LYS A 215 -16.61 -2.62 -4.42
N GLU A 216 -16.03 -1.59 -5.03
CA GLU A 216 -15.52 -1.64 -6.40
C GLU A 216 -14.20 -2.41 -6.48
N GLY A 217 -13.47 -2.51 -5.38
CA GLY A 217 -12.18 -3.17 -5.24
C GLY A 217 -11.11 -2.22 -4.70
N ASN A 218 -9.99 -2.77 -4.26
CA ASN A 218 -8.88 -2.02 -3.67
C ASN A 218 -7.54 -2.44 -4.27
N ILE A 219 -6.60 -1.51 -4.27
CA ILE A 219 -5.21 -1.80 -4.58
C ILE A 219 -4.59 -2.48 -3.36
N LEU A 220 -3.87 -3.57 -3.64
CA LEU A 220 -3.13 -4.34 -2.64
C LEU A 220 -1.65 -4.29 -2.99
N ALA A 221 -0.84 -3.83 -2.04
CA ALA A 221 0.60 -3.85 -2.14
C ALA A 221 1.17 -4.97 -1.25
N VAL A 222 2.10 -5.75 -1.81
CA VAL A 222 2.89 -6.75 -1.08
C VAL A 222 4.31 -6.24 -1.04
N ASP A 223 4.79 -5.91 0.15
CA ASP A 223 6.19 -5.58 0.38
C ASP A 223 6.99 -6.86 0.59
N ASN A 224 8.18 -6.87 0.04
CA ASN A 224 9.03 -8.05 -0.03
C ASN A 224 10.42 -7.78 0.53
N MET A 225 11.02 -8.79 1.10
CA MET A 225 12.44 -8.84 1.44
C MET A 225 13.21 -9.44 0.26
N VAL A 226 14.16 -8.69 -0.29
CA VAL A 226 14.97 -9.10 -1.45
C VAL A 226 16.43 -8.97 -1.12
N VAL A 227 17.21 -10.03 -1.32
CA VAL A 227 18.67 -10.00 -1.16
C VAL A 227 19.29 -9.49 -2.47
N LEU A 228 20.12 -8.45 -2.36
CA LEU A 228 20.77 -7.87 -3.53
C LEU A 228 21.89 -8.78 -4.06
N LYS A 229 22.13 -8.72 -5.38
CA LYS A 229 23.15 -9.55 -6.06
C LYS A 229 24.54 -9.38 -5.43
N ASP A 230 24.91 -8.13 -5.14
CA ASP A 230 26.23 -7.76 -4.60
C ASP A 230 26.18 -7.54 -3.07
N ALA A 231 25.26 -8.22 -2.37
CA ALA A 231 25.12 -8.14 -0.91
C ALA A 231 26.46 -8.51 -0.24
N PRO A 232 27.01 -7.64 0.65
CA PRO A 232 28.22 -7.97 1.40
C PRO A 232 28.06 -9.18 2.35
N ARG A 233 26.84 -9.34 2.91
CA ARG A 233 26.55 -10.37 3.91
C ARG A 233 25.24 -11.12 3.60
N PRO A 234 25.17 -11.86 2.50
CA PRO A 234 23.94 -12.57 2.09
C PRO A 234 23.51 -13.63 3.12
N ASP A 235 24.43 -14.20 3.90
CA ASP A 235 24.14 -15.11 5.01
C ASP A 235 23.32 -14.44 6.12
N LEU A 236 23.67 -13.22 6.50
CA LEU A 236 22.93 -12.45 7.50
C LEU A 236 21.58 -12.00 6.96
N ALA A 237 21.50 -11.62 5.69
CA ALA A 237 20.23 -11.29 5.05
C ALA A 237 19.24 -12.48 5.11
N HIS A 238 19.69 -13.70 4.80
CA HIS A 238 18.85 -14.90 4.92
C HIS A 238 18.44 -15.19 6.37
N ARG A 239 19.34 -15.02 7.34
CA ARG A 239 18.99 -15.16 8.77
C ARG A 239 17.94 -14.14 9.17
N PHE A 240 18.05 -12.90 8.71
CA PHE A 240 17.06 -11.87 8.97
C PHE A 240 15.70 -12.23 8.34
N ILE A 241 15.69 -12.64 7.07
CA ILE A 241 14.47 -13.10 6.40
C ILE A 241 13.82 -14.24 7.20
N ASN A 242 14.59 -15.25 7.59
CA ASN A 242 14.05 -16.38 8.37
C ASN A 242 13.50 -15.94 9.74
N PHE A 243 14.16 -14.98 10.40
CA PHE A 243 13.68 -14.37 11.64
C PHE A 243 12.33 -13.67 11.43
N MET A 244 12.19 -12.89 10.35
CA MET A 244 10.95 -12.19 10.02
C MET A 244 9.80 -13.13 9.64
N LEU A 245 10.11 -14.32 9.13
CA LEU A 245 9.13 -15.36 8.80
C LEU A 245 8.74 -16.25 9.99
N ASP A 246 9.32 -16.04 11.16
CA ASP A 246 8.85 -16.66 12.40
C ASP A 246 7.51 -16.06 12.82
N GLY A 247 6.55 -16.89 13.21
CA GLY A 247 5.19 -16.46 13.51
C GLY A 247 5.12 -15.40 14.62
N LYS A 248 5.89 -15.54 15.69
CA LYS A 248 5.91 -14.59 16.80
C LYS A 248 6.51 -13.25 16.37
N ASN A 249 7.66 -13.29 15.68
CA ASN A 249 8.33 -12.08 15.22
C ASN A 249 7.50 -11.34 14.16
N ALA A 250 6.91 -12.08 13.20
CA ALA A 250 6.01 -11.52 12.20
C ALA A 250 4.78 -10.84 12.83
N ALA A 251 4.22 -11.43 13.88
CA ALA A 251 3.07 -10.88 14.57
C ALA A 251 3.33 -9.50 15.20
N GLU A 252 4.57 -9.23 15.63
CA GLU A 252 4.91 -7.93 16.22
C GLU A 252 4.69 -6.77 15.23
N ILE A 253 4.96 -6.98 13.94
CA ILE A 253 4.68 -5.97 12.91
C ILE A 253 3.19 -5.64 12.89
N SER A 254 2.33 -6.65 12.74
CA SER A 254 0.87 -6.44 12.71
C SER A 254 0.35 -5.84 14.02
N ASN A 255 0.88 -6.29 15.16
CA ASN A 255 0.49 -5.81 16.48
C ASN A 255 0.87 -4.33 16.71
N GLN A 256 1.91 -3.83 16.07
CA GLN A 256 2.38 -2.45 16.21
C GLN A 256 1.79 -1.52 15.18
N ILE A 257 1.82 -1.90 13.90
CA ILE A 257 1.43 -0.99 12.81
C ILE A 257 0.12 -1.37 12.11
N GLY A 258 -0.57 -2.44 12.55
CA GLY A 258 -1.84 -2.85 11.95
C GLY A 258 -1.72 -3.33 10.50
N ALA A 259 -0.56 -3.80 10.09
CA ALA A 259 -0.37 -4.33 8.75
C ALA A 259 -0.93 -5.75 8.62
N THR A 260 -1.51 -6.07 7.47
CA THR A 260 -1.84 -7.43 7.09
C THR A 260 -0.55 -8.24 6.94
N ASN A 261 -0.55 -9.49 7.40
CA ASN A 261 0.66 -10.30 7.48
C ASN A 261 0.61 -11.50 6.53
N PRO A 262 1.60 -11.66 5.66
CA PRO A 262 1.67 -12.84 4.79
C PRO A 262 2.11 -14.11 5.53
N VAL A 263 2.62 -14.01 6.76
CA VAL A 263 3.03 -15.15 7.60
C VAL A 263 1.82 -15.68 8.36
N LYS A 264 1.20 -16.75 7.89
CA LYS A 264 -0.01 -17.33 8.52
C LYS A 264 0.19 -17.73 9.97
N ALA A 265 1.38 -18.22 10.32
CA ALA A 265 1.72 -18.59 11.70
C ALA A 265 1.66 -17.41 12.68
N ALA A 266 1.70 -16.15 12.19
CA ALA A 266 1.59 -14.95 13.01
C ALA A 266 0.20 -14.78 13.66
N GLU A 267 -0.85 -15.30 13.05
CA GLU A 267 -2.23 -15.16 13.53
C GLU A 267 -2.42 -15.68 14.97
N ALA A 268 -1.65 -16.69 15.37
CA ALA A 268 -1.69 -17.24 16.74
C ALA A 268 -1.27 -16.21 17.80
N PHE A 269 -0.41 -15.26 17.43
CA PHE A 269 0.21 -14.25 18.31
C PHE A 269 -0.39 -12.84 18.16
N PHE A 270 -1.42 -12.66 17.35
CA PHE A 270 -2.08 -11.37 17.20
C PHE A 270 -2.85 -10.97 18.46
N LYS A 271 -2.76 -9.70 18.81
CA LYS A 271 -3.58 -9.08 19.86
C LYS A 271 -5.07 -9.11 19.47
N PRO A 272 -5.99 -9.10 20.44
CA PRO A 272 -7.43 -9.20 20.17
C PRO A 272 -7.94 -8.15 19.17
N GLN A 273 -7.49 -6.90 19.26
CA GLN A 273 -7.88 -5.83 18.36
C GLN A 273 -7.40 -6.07 16.90
N ILE A 274 -6.27 -6.75 16.73
CA ILE A 274 -5.75 -7.12 15.40
C ILE A 274 -6.62 -8.24 14.81
N LYS A 275 -6.92 -9.28 15.59
CA LYS A 275 -7.81 -10.39 15.18
C LYS A 275 -9.23 -9.92 14.83
N ALA A 276 -9.72 -8.88 15.51
CA ALA A 276 -11.04 -8.33 15.26
C ALA A 276 -11.11 -7.40 14.03
N ASN A 277 -9.97 -7.05 13.43
CA ASN A 277 -9.93 -6.11 12.33
C ASN A 277 -10.00 -6.82 10.96
N PRO A 278 -11.10 -6.69 10.19
CA PRO A 278 -11.29 -7.41 8.94
C PRO A 278 -10.34 -6.97 7.82
N VAL A 279 -9.76 -5.76 7.92
CA VAL A 279 -8.76 -5.29 6.95
C VAL A 279 -7.41 -5.95 7.20
N ILE A 280 -7.05 -6.18 8.47
CA ILE A 280 -5.78 -6.84 8.83
C ILE A 280 -5.88 -8.35 8.62
N MET A 281 -7.04 -8.94 8.96
CA MET A 281 -7.32 -10.38 8.79
C MET A 281 -7.80 -10.73 7.37
N LEU A 282 -7.36 -9.94 6.40
CA LEU A 282 -7.71 -10.08 4.99
C LEU A 282 -7.35 -11.46 4.43
N GLU A 283 -8.30 -12.08 3.75
CA GLU A 283 -8.08 -13.26 2.92
C GLU A 283 -8.04 -12.84 1.44
N PRO A 284 -6.89 -12.94 0.75
CA PRO A 284 -6.74 -12.45 -0.63
C PRO A 284 -7.75 -13.03 -1.61
N ALA A 285 -8.16 -14.29 -1.40
CA ALA A 285 -9.09 -14.98 -2.29
C ALA A 285 -10.57 -14.55 -2.13
N LYS A 286 -10.91 -13.83 -1.04
CA LYS A 286 -12.31 -13.49 -0.73
C LYS A 286 -12.72 -12.07 -1.11
N GLY A 287 -11.81 -11.25 -1.64
CA GLY A 287 -12.07 -9.86 -1.96
C GLY A 287 -11.66 -9.46 -3.37
N LYS A 288 -12.05 -8.25 -3.76
CA LYS A 288 -11.65 -7.63 -5.02
C LYS A 288 -10.35 -6.83 -4.80
N TYR A 289 -9.21 -7.54 -4.82
CA TYR A 289 -7.91 -6.93 -4.61
C TYR A 289 -7.05 -7.02 -5.85
N VAL A 290 -6.36 -5.93 -6.19
CA VAL A 290 -5.54 -5.82 -7.39
C VAL A 290 -4.15 -5.37 -7.02
N ALA A 291 -3.14 -6.17 -7.34
CA ALA A 291 -1.76 -5.74 -7.30
C ALA A 291 -1.43 -4.87 -8.53
N LEU A 292 -0.80 -3.72 -8.33
CA LEU A 292 -0.39 -2.87 -9.44
C LEU A 292 0.79 -3.50 -10.18
N LYS A 293 0.67 -3.58 -11.50
CA LYS A 293 1.74 -4.04 -12.41
C LYS A 293 2.66 -2.88 -12.78
N ASP A 294 3.90 -3.19 -13.11
CA ASP A 294 4.82 -2.20 -13.67
C ASP A 294 4.31 -1.70 -15.03
N LEU A 295 4.61 -0.45 -15.34
CA LEU A 295 4.28 0.16 -16.63
C LEU A 295 5.50 0.08 -17.57
N ASP A 296 5.25 -0.17 -18.84
CA ASP A 296 6.25 0.05 -19.86
C ASP A 296 6.65 1.53 -19.96
N VAL A 297 7.77 1.81 -20.63
CA VAL A 297 8.36 3.16 -20.72
C VAL A 297 7.39 4.18 -21.32
N LYS A 298 6.64 3.77 -22.36
CA LYS A 298 5.69 4.64 -23.05
C LYS A 298 4.52 4.97 -22.13
N SER A 299 3.90 3.96 -21.54
CA SER A 299 2.77 4.11 -20.60
C SER A 299 3.15 4.96 -19.39
N ARG A 300 4.36 4.77 -18.84
CA ARG A 300 4.86 5.60 -17.73
C ARG A 300 4.99 7.07 -18.11
N ARG A 301 5.53 7.37 -19.31
CA ARG A 301 5.64 8.75 -19.83
C ARG A 301 4.28 9.38 -20.04
N ASP A 302 3.34 8.63 -20.63
CA ASP A 302 2.00 9.13 -20.92
C ASP A 302 1.23 9.41 -19.62
N LEU A 303 1.35 8.53 -18.62
CA LEU A 303 0.75 8.74 -17.31
C LEU A 303 1.36 9.96 -16.58
N ASN A 304 2.69 10.12 -16.61
CA ASN A 304 3.37 11.27 -16.01
C ASN A 304 2.87 12.59 -16.61
N ARG A 305 2.72 12.64 -17.95
CA ARG A 305 2.17 13.81 -18.64
C ARG A 305 0.74 14.11 -18.23
N LEU A 306 -0.11 13.08 -18.18
CA LEU A 306 -1.51 13.20 -17.78
C LEU A 306 -1.63 13.66 -16.32
N TRP A 307 -0.79 13.08 -15.43
CA TRP A 307 -0.74 13.46 -14.03
C TRP A 307 -0.36 14.93 -13.83
N SER A 308 0.67 15.40 -14.55
CA SER A 308 1.06 16.82 -14.55
C SER A 308 -0.10 17.72 -14.98
N GLN A 309 -0.85 17.35 -16.02
CA GLN A 309 -2.05 18.10 -16.46
C GLN A 309 -3.15 18.12 -15.38
N ILE A 310 -3.38 17.01 -14.68
CA ILE A 310 -4.33 16.95 -13.57
C ILE A 310 -3.91 17.89 -12.45
N LYS A 311 -2.61 17.90 -12.10
CA LYS A 311 -2.08 18.72 -11.00
C LYS A 311 -2.21 20.22 -11.28
N ILE A 312 -1.89 20.68 -12.49
CA ILE A 312 -1.97 22.11 -12.88
C ILE A 312 -3.37 22.56 -13.30
N GLY A 313 -4.35 21.65 -13.34
CA GLY A 313 -5.74 22.00 -13.65
C GLY A 313 -6.06 22.20 -15.13
N ARG A 314 -5.24 21.63 -16.05
CA ARG A 314 -5.47 21.67 -17.51
C ARG A 314 -6.03 20.35 -18.05
#